data_19697ec540d4e0ba056905fef0fe31bc
#
_entry.id   19697ec540d4e0ba056905fef0fe31bc
#
_cell.length_a   1.000
_cell.length_b   1.000
_cell.length_c   1.000
_cell.angle_alpha   90.00
_cell.angle_beta   90.00
_cell.angle_gamma   90.00
#
_symmetry.space_group_name_H-M   'P 1'
#
loop_
_entity.id
_entity.type
_entity.pdbx_description
1 polymer ?
#
loop_
_entity_poly.entity_id
_entity_poly.type
_entity_poly.pdbx_seq_one_letter_code
_entity_poly.pdbx_strand_id
1 'polypeptide(L)'
;QAYEDSIRTPSLSFIEAMGTPLRSELSPHFVAVSKKIGGSLMRVYRDTRFAKDKTPYKTNVGIQFRHELGKDVHAPGFYLHIEPGNCFFGTGIWRPESAYLHKIREFIVDNPRSWSGILSQKNFSSDWRLIGATLIRPPRGFDPDHKLIVDLKRKDFIAHRNFSDSEIYRTDFVDFAINNYKQCSDYMSYLCMALEVEY
;
A
#
# COMPACT_ATOMS: atom_id res chain seq x y z
N GLN A 1 19.12 -22.73 -2.20
CA GLN A 1 18.03 -23.65 -2.59
C GLN A 1 16.79 -23.42 -1.73
N ALA A 2 16.86 -23.55 -0.38
CA ALA A 2 15.69 -23.39 0.50
C ALA A 2 14.91 -22.07 0.29
N TYR A 3 15.59 -20.94 0.12
CA TYR A 3 14.93 -19.66 -0.17
C TYR A 3 14.21 -19.67 -1.53
N GLU A 4 14.80 -20.27 -2.56
CA GLU A 4 14.16 -20.39 -3.87
C GLU A 4 12.87 -21.20 -3.78
N ASP A 5 12.92 -22.35 -3.12
CA ASP A 5 11.80 -23.31 -3.09
C ASP A 5 10.68 -22.86 -2.12
N SER A 6 11.06 -22.35 -0.93
CA SER A 6 10.07 -22.04 0.12
C SER A 6 9.54 -20.63 0.07
N ILE A 7 10.23 -19.68 -0.55
CA ILE A 7 9.84 -18.26 -0.55
C ILE A 7 9.68 -17.71 -1.95
N ARG A 8 10.76 -17.73 -2.76
CA ARG A 8 10.74 -17.02 -4.04
C ARG A 8 9.77 -17.64 -5.03
N THR A 9 9.82 -18.96 -5.23
CA THR A 9 8.94 -19.64 -6.19
C THR A 9 7.46 -19.47 -5.84
N PRO A 10 6.99 -19.74 -4.61
CA PRO A 10 5.60 -19.50 -4.24
C PRO A 10 5.19 -18.02 -4.39
N SER A 11 6.08 -17.08 -4.04
CA SER A 11 5.80 -15.65 -4.18
C SER A 11 5.62 -15.24 -5.65
N LEU A 12 6.46 -15.75 -6.54
CA LEU A 12 6.34 -15.45 -7.97
C LEU A 12 5.08 -16.07 -8.58
N SER A 13 4.71 -17.29 -8.17
CA SER A 13 3.45 -17.93 -8.59
C SER A 13 2.23 -17.15 -8.12
N PHE A 14 2.24 -16.66 -6.87
CA PHE A 14 1.19 -15.78 -6.36
C PHE A 14 1.10 -14.47 -7.16
N ILE A 15 2.23 -13.81 -7.42
CA ILE A 15 2.27 -12.58 -8.21
C ILE A 15 1.70 -12.80 -9.61
N GLU A 16 2.03 -13.91 -10.26
CA GLU A 16 1.51 -14.27 -11.58
C GLU A 16 -0.01 -14.47 -11.52
N ALA A 17 -0.50 -15.22 -10.53
CA ALA A 17 -1.93 -15.45 -10.33
C ALA A 17 -2.71 -14.15 -10.03
N MET A 18 -2.10 -13.16 -9.37
CA MET A 18 -2.68 -11.85 -9.12
C MET A 18 -2.83 -10.99 -10.39
N GLY A 19 -2.11 -11.29 -11.47
CA GLY A 19 -2.03 -10.42 -12.65
C GLY A 19 -3.38 -10.11 -13.29
N THR A 20 -4.18 -11.12 -13.58
CA THR A 20 -5.50 -10.95 -14.19
C THR A 20 -6.52 -10.33 -13.22
N PRO A 21 -6.76 -10.87 -12.02
CA PRO A 21 -7.77 -10.31 -11.12
C PRO A 21 -7.42 -8.87 -10.64
N LEU A 22 -6.15 -8.56 -10.47
CA LEU A 22 -5.72 -7.20 -10.14
C LEU A 22 -6.22 -6.19 -11.18
N ARG A 23 -6.05 -6.51 -12.47
CA ARG A 23 -6.43 -5.61 -13.57
C ARG A 23 -7.94 -5.62 -13.84
N SER A 24 -8.60 -6.75 -13.75
CA SER A 24 -10.03 -6.87 -14.09
C SER A 24 -10.97 -6.49 -12.95
N GLU A 25 -10.53 -6.61 -11.71
CA GLU A 25 -11.41 -6.46 -10.55
C GLU A 25 -11.07 -5.26 -9.66
N LEU A 26 -9.85 -4.71 -9.76
CA LEU A 26 -9.44 -3.50 -9.06
C LEU A 26 -9.25 -2.34 -10.02
N SER A 27 -8.20 -2.38 -10.84
CA SER A 27 -7.89 -1.32 -11.80
C SER A 27 -6.91 -1.81 -12.87
N PRO A 28 -7.12 -1.48 -14.16
CA PRO A 28 -6.23 -1.87 -15.24
C PRO A 28 -4.83 -1.26 -15.13
N HIS A 29 -4.66 -0.20 -14.33
CA HIS A 29 -3.44 0.57 -14.19
C HIS A 29 -2.46 0.02 -13.15
N PHE A 30 -2.84 -1.01 -12.38
CA PHE A 30 -1.92 -1.65 -11.44
C PHE A 30 -1.37 -2.95 -12.01
N VAL A 31 -0.10 -3.18 -11.81
CA VAL A 31 0.63 -4.27 -12.46
C VAL A 31 1.22 -5.26 -11.46
N ALA A 32 1.06 -6.54 -11.75
CA ALA A 32 1.75 -7.64 -11.11
C ALA A 32 2.89 -8.11 -12.02
N VAL A 33 4.13 -7.90 -11.59
CA VAL A 33 5.32 -8.23 -12.38
C VAL A 33 6.05 -9.40 -11.74
N SER A 34 5.81 -10.60 -12.26
CA SER A 34 6.46 -11.85 -11.80
C SER A 34 7.86 -11.97 -12.38
N LYS A 35 8.83 -11.28 -11.76
CA LYS A 35 10.26 -11.33 -12.14
C LYS A 35 11.13 -11.49 -10.89
N LYS A 36 12.24 -12.21 -11.02
CA LYS A 36 13.21 -12.43 -9.94
C LYS A 36 13.87 -11.15 -9.43
N ILE A 37 14.05 -10.16 -10.31
CA ILE A 37 14.66 -8.86 -10.01
C ILE A 37 13.84 -7.77 -10.68
N GLY A 38 13.54 -6.69 -9.93
CA GLY A 38 12.79 -5.54 -10.44
C GLY A 38 11.31 -5.79 -10.68
N GLY A 39 10.77 -6.91 -10.17
CA GLY A 39 9.34 -7.23 -10.20
C GLY A 39 8.60 -6.76 -8.96
N SER A 40 7.39 -7.33 -8.77
CA SER A 40 6.54 -7.06 -7.61
C SER A 40 7.11 -7.63 -6.31
N LEU A 41 7.92 -8.70 -6.37
CA LEU A 41 8.60 -9.26 -5.20
C LEU A 41 9.75 -8.34 -4.77
N MET A 42 9.69 -7.85 -3.56
CA MET A 42 10.75 -7.02 -2.99
C MET A 42 11.99 -7.85 -2.66
N ARG A 43 13.17 -7.21 -2.78
CA ARG A 43 14.45 -7.87 -2.47
C ARG A 43 14.48 -8.38 -1.02
N VAL A 44 15.05 -9.56 -0.82
CA VAL A 44 15.25 -10.19 0.48
C VAL A 44 16.32 -9.50 1.33
N TYR A 45 17.28 -8.81 0.69
CA TYR A 45 18.37 -8.15 1.40
C TYR A 45 17.91 -6.90 2.13
N ARG A 46 18.38 -6.75 3.38
CA ARG A 46 18.23 -5.51 4.15
C ARG A 46 19.23 -4.46 3.68
N ASP A 47 18.85 -3.20 3.80
CA ASP A 47 19.82 -2.12 3.74
C ASP A 47 20.47 -1.94 5.12
N THR A 48 21.66 -2.48 5.27
CA THR A 48 22.38 -2.47 6.55
C THR A 48 23.36 -1.31 6.70
N ARG A 49 23.46 -0.41 5.71
CA ARG A 49 24.43 0.68 5.71
C ARG A 49 24.34 1.55 6.97
N PHE A 50 23.13 1.91 7.37
CA PHE A 50 22.86 2.75 8.52
C PHE A 50 22.11 2.05 9.67
N ALA A 51 21.87 0.73 9.54
CA ALA A 51 21.16 -0.04 10.56
C ALA A 51 22.12 -0.48 11.68
N LYS A 52 21.63 -0.46 12.94
CA LYS A 52 22.36 -1.05 14.08
C LYS A 52 22.45 -2.57 13.95
N ASP A 53 21.36 -3.20 13.56
CA ASP A 53 21.29 -4.63 13.26
C ASP A 53 21.85 -4.88 11.86
N LYS A 54 22.92 -5.65 11.79
CA LYS A 54 23.67 -5.98 10.56
C LYS A 54 23.25 -7.31 9.92
N THR A 55 22.15 -7.93 10.40
CA THR A 55 21.61 -9.13 9.74
C THR A 55 21.30 -8.82 8.27
N PRO A 56 21.84 -9.64 7.33
CA PRO A 56 21.80 -9.28 5.91
C PRO A 56 20.43 -9.49 5.25
N TYR A 57 19.56 -10.30 5.86
CA TYR A 57 18.28 -10.70 5.28
C TYR A 57 17.10 -10.13 6.07
N LYS A 58 16.02 -9.87 5.36
CA LYS A 58 14.72 -9.55 5.95
C LYS A 58 14.08 -10.81 6.50
N THR A 59 13.26 -10.65 7.55
CA THR A 59 12.43 -11.69 8.14
C THR A 59 11.06 -11.80 7.47
N ASN A 60 10.79 -10.92 6.50
CA ASN A 60 9.50 -10.81 5.84
C ASN A 60 9.60 -10.95 4.31
N VAL A 61 8.51 -11.39 3.72
CA VAL A 61 8.24 -11.29 2.28
C VAL A 61 7.38 -10.04 2.06
N GLY A 62 7.84 -9.15 1.19
CA GLY A 62 7.07 -7.99 0.74
C GLY A 62 6.76 -8.12 -0.75
N ILE A 63 5.49 -7.95 -1.12
CA ILE A 63 5.04 -7.93 -2.51
C ILE A 63 4.30 -6.62 -2.77
N GLN A 64 4.66 -5.93 -3.83
CA GLN A 64 4.07 -4.64 -4.19
C GLN A 64 3.50 -4.66 -5.61
N PHE A 65 2.24 -4.28 -5.74
CA PHE A 65 1.58 -4.03 -7.02
C PHE A 65 1.48 -2.53 -7.22
N ARG A 66 2.28 -2.01 -8.15
CA ARG A 66 2.42 -0.57 -8.39
C ARG A 66 1.51 -0.11 -9.51
N HIS A 67 1.18 1.17 -9.50
CA HIS A 67 0.62 1.82 -10.66
C HIS A 67 1.61 1.75 -11.84
N GLU A 68 1.14 1.53 -13.05
CA GLU A 68 1.99 1.36 -14.25
C GLU A 68 2.86 2.59 -14.57
N LEU A 69 2.39 3.79 -14.21
CA LEU A 69 3.17 5.04 -14.32
C LEU A 69 4.17 5.23 -13.18
N GLY A 70 4.03 4.46 -12.10
CA GLY A 70 4.89 4.54 -10.94
C GLY A 70 6.18 3.73 -11.11
N LYS A 71 7.30 4.42 -11.35
CA LYS A 71 8.62 3.75 -11.44
C LYS A 71 9.22 3.41 -10.07
N ASP A 72 8.67 3.96 -9.00
CA ASP A 72 9.21 3.82 -7.65
C ASP A 72 8.11 3.65 -6.58
N VAL A 73 8.53 3.59 -5.31
CA VAL A 73 7.66 3.43 -4.14
C VAL A 73 6.80 4.64 -3.79
N HIS A 74 6.99 5.76 -4.47
CA HIS A 74 6.27 7.01 -4.22
C HIS A 74 4.96 7.13 -5.01
N ALA A 75 4.66 6.18 -5.92
CA ALA A 75 3.37 6.07 -6.57
C ALA A 75 2.38 5.28 -5.69
N PRO A 76 1.05 5.52 -5.82
CA PRO A 76 0.05 4.68 -5.17
C PRO A 76 0.24 3.21 -5.53
N GLY A 77 -0.07 2.32 -4.59
CA GLY A 77 0.07 0.89 -4.83
C GLY A 77 -0.59 0.04 -3.77
N PHE A 78 -0.68 -1.25 -4.07
CA PHE A 78 -1.10 -2.29 -3.13
C PHE A 78 0.13 -3.04 -2.63
N TYR A 79 0.12 -3.41 -1.38
CA TYR A 79 1.23 -4.08 -0.71
C TYR A 79 0.75 -5.26 0.12
N LEU A 80 1.45 -6.37 0.03
CA LEU A 80 1.28 -7.55 0.87
C LEU A 80 2.55 -7.75 1.69
N HIS A 81 2.38 -7.88 3.01
CA HIS A 81 3.44 -8.22 3.94
C HIS A 81 3.16 -9.57 4.58
N ILE A 82 4.11 -10.47 4.49
CA ILE A 82 4.06 -11.78 5.11
C ILE A 82 5.27 -11.91 6.03
N GLU A 83 5.03 -11.94 7.32
CA GLU A 83 6.01 -12.18 8.37
C GLU A 83 5.33 -12.94 9.50
N PRO A 84 5.95 -13.97 10.09
CA PRO A 84 5.34 -14.71 11.20
C PRO A 84 4.84 -13.79 12.32
N GLY A 85 3.54 -13.85 12.62
CA GLY A 85 2.89 -13.01 13.63
C GLY A 85 2.63 -11.55 13.20
N ASN A 86 2.95 -11.17 11.96
CA ASN A 86 2.81 -9.79 11.48
C ASN A 86 2.45 -9.77 9.98
N CYS A 87 1.32 -10.39 9.62
CA CYS A 87 0.83 -10.38 8.23
C CYS A 87 -0.18 -9.25 8.03
N PHE A 88 -0.04 -8.50 6.93
CA PHE A 88 -0.96 -7.41 6.63
C PHE A 88 -1.06 -7.06 5.14
N PHE A 89 -2.19 -6.48 4.79
CA PHE A 89 -2.38 -5.75 3.55
C PHE A 89 -2.13 -4.26 3.78
N GLY A 90 -1.45 -3.62 2.85
CA GLY A 90 -1.28 -2.17 2.79
C GLY A 90 -1.75 -1.63 1.45
N THR A 91 -2.28 -0.41 1.43
CA THR A 91 -2.64 0.27 0.19
C THR A 91 -2.48 1.77 0.35
N GLY A 92 -2.12 2.44 -0.73
CA GLY A 92 -1.90 3.89 -0.74
C GLY A 92 -0.48 4.27 -1.12
N ILE A 93 0.05 5.32 -0.49
CA ILE A 93 1.34 5.89 -0.83
C ILE A 93 2.22 6.06 0.42
N TRP A 94 3.42 5.48 0.37
CA TRP A 94 4.38 5.52 1.46
C TRP A 94 5.48 6.54 1.16
N ARG A 95 5.67 7.50 2.08
CA ARG A 95 6.67 8.57 1.97
C ARG A 95 6.66 9.29 0.62
N PRO A 96 5.50 9.81 0.17
CA PRO A 96 5.46 10.58 -1.06
C PRO A 96 6.39 11.78 -0.96
N GLU A 97 6.96 12.19 -2.09
CA GLU A 97 7.72 13.43 -2.18
C GLU A 97 6.84 14.63 -1.78
N SER A 98 7.49 15.71 -1.34
CA SER A 98 6.78 16.88 -0.80
C SER A 98 5.75 17.47 -1.75
N ALA A 99 6.01 17.45 -3.06
CA ALA A 99 5.09 17.94 -4.07
C ALA A 99 3.81 17.09 -4.15
N TYR A 100 3.93 15.77 -4.18
CA TYR A 100 2.78 14.84 -4.17
C TYR A 100 2.01 14.92 -2.85
N LEU A 101 2.72 15.03 -1.74
CA LEU A 101 2.11 15.20 -0.43
C LEU A 101 1.29 16.49 -0.34
N HIS A 102 1.77 17.57 -0.96
CA HIS A 102 1.06 18.84 -1.05
C HIS A 102 -0.23 18.70 -1.89
N LYS A 103 -0.16 18.10 -3.08
CA LYS A 103 -1.33 17.83 -3.93
C LYS A 103 -2.42 17.03 -3.20
N ILE A 104 -2.04 15.97 -2.49
CA ILE A 104 -3.00 15.16 -1.71
C ILE A 104 -3.68 16.01 -0.64
N ARG A 105 -2.93 16.86 0.06
CA ARG A 105 -3.49 17.76 1.09
C ARG A 105 -4.44 18.80 0.51
N GLU A 106 -4.07 19.44 -0.61
CA GLU A 106 -4.93 20.37 -1.30
C GLU A 106 -6.22 19.68 -1.74
N PHE A 107 -6.12 18.48 -2.33
CA PHE A 107 -7.29 17.71 -2.74
C PHE A 107 -8.21 17.34 -1.57
N ILE A 108 -7.65 17.05 -0.38
CA ILE A 108 -8.44 16.83 0.85
C ILE A 108 -9.16 18.10 1.29
N VAL A 109 -8.51 19.27 1.21
CA VAL A 109 -9.11 20.56 1.55
C VAL A 109 -10.25 20.90 0.60
N ASP A 110 -10.07 20.65 -0.69
CA ASP A 110 -11.05 20.93 -1.73
C ASP A 110 -12.23 19.94 -1.72
N ASN A 111 -11.97 18.68 -1.33
CA ASN A 111 -12.95 17.59 -1.36
C ASN A 111 -13.14 16.91 0.02
N PRO A 112 -13.40 17.69 1.10
CA PRO A 112 -13.38 17.17 2.47
C PRO A 112 -14.51 16.18 2.77
N ARG A 113 -15.66 16.32 2.08
CA ARG A 113 -16.80 15.41 2.26
C ARG A 113 -16.49 14.03 1.67
N SER A 114 -15.88 13.99 0.48
CA SER A 114 -15.48 12.74 -0.18
C SER A 114 -14.45 12.00 0.67
N TRP A 115 -13.41 12.71 1.16
CA TRP A 115 -12.42 12.13 2.05
C TRP A 115 -13.05 11.50 3.31
N SER A 116 -13.86 12.28 4.04
CA SER A 116 -14.51 11.78 5.25
C SER A 116 -15.50 10.65 4.95
N GLY A 117 -16.21 10.74 3.82
CA GLY A 117 -17.13 9.71 3.36
C GLY A 117 -16.44 8.38 3.12
N ILE A 118 -15.32 8.37 2.41
CA ILE A 118 -14.52 7.17 2.13
C ILE A 118 -14.05 6.51 3.44
N LEU A 119 -13.48 7.30 4.35
CA LEU A 119 -12.97 6.76 5.61
C LEU A 119 -14.06 6.23 6.54
N SER A 120 -15.30 6.71 6.39
CA SER A 120 -16.44 6.27 7.20
C SER A 120 -17.24 5.10 6.58
N GLN A 121 -16.95 4.71 5.34
CA GLN A 121 -17.58 3.55 4.73
C GLN A 121 -17.37 2.29 5.58
N LYS A 122 -18.42 1.50 5.78
CA LYS A 122 -18.39 0.34 6.66
C LYS A 122 -17.29 -0.65 6.27
N ASN A 123 -17.17 -0.98 4.99
CA ASN A 123 -16.16 -1.90 4.45
C ASN A 123 -14.72 -1.39 4.64
N PHE A 124 -14.50 -0.08 4.68
CA PHE A 124 -13.19 0.48 5.01
C PHE A 124 -13.00 0.59 6.52
N SER A 125 -13.92 1.22 7.24
CA SER A 125 -13.78 1.56 8.66
C SER A 125 -13.81 0.36 9.61
N SER A 126 -14.35 -0.81 9.20
CA SER A 126 -14.35 -2.01 10.05
C SER A 126 -12.95 -2.60 10.22
N ASP A 127 -12.18 -2.71 9.14
CA ASP A 127 -10.96 -3.50 9.10
C ASP A 127 -9.69 -2.69 8.79
N TRP A 128 -9.85 -1.58 8.09
CA TRP A 128 -8.73 -0.76 7.65
C TRP A 128 -8.48 0.42 8.57
N ARG A 129 -7.23 0.81 8.72
CA ARG A 129 -6.82 1.99 9.50
C ARG A 129 -5.74 2.74 8.75
N LEU A 130 -5.84 4.07 8.72
CA LEU A 130 -4.75 4.89 8.22
C LEU A 130 -3.60 4.88 9.22
N ILE A 131 -2.43 4.48 8.78
CA ILE A 131 -1.19 4.43 9.57
C ILE A 131 -0.15 5.38 8.98
N GLY A 132 1.02 5.46 9.60
CA GLY A 132 2.17 6.21 9.15
C GLY A 132 2.54 7.39 10.04
N ALA A 133 3.60 8.08 9.67
CA ALA A 133 4.12 9.21 10.42
C ALA A 133 3.26 10.47 10.22
N THR A 134 3.25 11.34 11.24
CA THR A 134 2.56 12.64 11.20
C THR A 134 3.49 13.78 11.53
N LEU A 135 3.13 14.99 11.09
CA LEU A 135 3.78 16.22 11.50
C LEU A 135 3.32 16.60 12.93
N ILE A 136 4.20 17.16 13.72
CA ILE A 136 3.85 17.74 15.04
C ILE A 136 3.03 19.01 14.82
N ARG A 137 3.50 19.90 13.93
CA ARG A 137 2.84 21.15 13.59
C ARG A 137 2.02 21.01 12.31
N PRO A 138 0.99 21.86 12.11
CA PRO A 138 0.28 21.95 10.82
C PRO A 138 1.25 22.13 9.64
N PRO A 139 0.98 21.55 8.48
CA PRO A 139 1.80 21.79 7.31
C PRO A 139 1.68 23.25 6.85
N ARG A 140 2.78 23.80 6.33
CA ARG A 140 2.82 25.19 5.87
C ARG A 140 1.80 25.39 4.72
N GLY A 141 1.04 26.48 4.79
CA GLY A 141 0.04 26.86 3.80
C GLY A 141 -1.36 26.28 4.06
N PHE A 142 -1.53 25.51 5.14
CA PHE A 142 -2.85 24.96 5.53
C PHE A 142 -3.32 25.56 6.85
N ASP A 143 -4.63 25.77 6.94
CA ASP A 143 -5.28 26.29 8.13
C ASP A 143 -5.08 25.31 9.33
N PRO A 144 -4.49 25.77 10.44
CA PRO A 144 -4.29 24.94 11.62
C PRO A 144 -5.59 24.48 12.28
N ASP A 145 -6.69 25.21 12.06
CA ASP A 145 -8.02 24.90 12.61
C ASP A 145 -8.93 24.14 11.62
N HIS A 146 -8.36 23.71 10.48
CA HIS A 146 -9.10 22.93 9.50
C HIS A 146 -9.63 21.63 10.12
N LYS A 147 -10.92 21.30 9.88
CA LYS A 147 -11.60 20.14 10.48
C LYS A 147 -10.91 18.79 10.21
N LEU A 148 -10.12 18.68 9.14
CA LEU A 148 -9.34 17.50 8.77
C LEU A 148 -7.84 17.68 9.05
N ILE A 149 -7.45 18.57 9.93
CA ILE A 149 -6.04 18.88 10.22
C ILE A 149 -5.24 17.64 10.64
N VAL A 150 -5.87 16.68 11.29
CA VAL A 150 -5.23 15.41 11.67
C VAL A 150 -4.76 14.66 10.42
N ASP A 151 -5.57 14.63 9.36
CA ASP A 151 -5.21 13.99 8.10
C ASP A 151 -4.22 14.83 7.28
N LEU A 152 -4.36 16.16 7.29
CA LEU A 152 -3.41 17.06 6.64
C LEU A 152 -2.00 16.97 7.24
N LYS A 153 -1.87 16.57 8.50
CA LYS A 153 -0.57 16.34 9.17
C LYS A 153 0.11 15.03 8.79
N ARG A 154 -0.57 14.11 8.08
CA ARG A 154 0.03 12.84 7.66
C ARG A 154 1.22 13.07 6.74
N LYS A 155 2.26 12.24 6.90
CA LYS A 155 3.42 12.14 6.01
C LYS A 155 3.30 10.96 5.06
N ASP A 156 2.40 10.04 5.39
CA ASP A 156 2.10 8.83 4.63
C ASP A 156 0.57 8.71 4.52
N PHE A 157 0.11 8.28 3.36
CA PHE A 157 -1.29 7.98 3.12
C PHE A 157 -1.42 6.48 2.85
N ILE A 158 -1.29 5.68 3.91
CA ILE A 158 -1.35 4.22 3.87
C ILE A 158 -2.54 3.75 4.70
N ALA A 159 -3.43 3.01 4.07
CA ALA A 159 -4.40 2.18 4.75
C ALA A 159 -3.79 0.80 4.97
N HIS A 160 -4.05 0.22 6.14
CA HIS A 160 -3.43 -1.00 6.64
C HIS A 160 -4.48 -1.89 7.28
N ARG A 161 -4.42 -3.20 6.99
CA ARG A 161 -5.27 -4.23 7.56
C ARG A 161 -4.45 -5.45 7.90
N ASN A 162 -4.47 -5.88 9.17
CA ASN A 162 -3.87 -7.14 9.60
C ASN A 162 -4.73 -8.34 9.19
N PHE A 163 -4.06 -9.47 9.00
CA PHE A 163 -4.69 -10.78 8.89
C PHE A 163 -3.84 -11.83 9.61
N SER A 164 -4.42 -12.99 9.93
CA SER A 164 -3.70 -14.04 10.66
C SER A 164 -2.77 -14.84 9.75
N ASP A 165 -1.69 -15.40 10.32
CA ASP A 165 -0.76 -16.27 9.58
C ASP A 165 -1.48 -17.46 8.93
N SER A 166 -2.55 -17.96 9.54
CA SER A 166 -3.34 -19.07 9.00
C SER A 166 -4.03 -18.76 7.68
N GLU A 167 -4.32 -17.47 7.40
CA GLU A 167 -4.94 -17.04 6.15
C GLU A 167 -4.03 -17.27 4.92
N ILE A 168 -2.70 -17.32 5.13
CA ILE A 168 -1.73 -17.55 4.04
C ILE A 168 -1.92 -18.94 3.40
N TYR A 169 -2.41 -19.91 4.18
CA TYR A 169 -2.61 -21.29 3.74
C TYR A 169 -3.95 -21.53 3.03
N ARG A 170 -4.73 -20.48 2.80
CA ARG A 170 -6.00 -20.56 2.05
C ARG A 170 -5.72 -20.98 0.62
N THR A 171 -6.53 -21.89 0.11
CA THR A 171 -6.50 -22.27 -1.31
C THR A 171 -6.98 -21.16 -2.24
N ASP A 172 -7.82 -20.23 -1.71
CA ASP A 172 -8.36 -19.05 -2.36
C ASP A 172 -7.63 -17.75 -1.94
N PHE A 173 -6.34 -17.81 -1.61
CA PHE A 173 -5.60 -16.64 -1.09
C PHE A 173 -5.54 -15.48 -2.08
N VAL A 174 -5.56 -15.74 -3.39
CA VAL A 174 -5.64 -14.71 -4.44
C VAL A 174 -6.97 -13.96 -4.33
N ASP A 175 -8.08 -14.68 -4.28
CA ASP A 175 -9.41 -14.07 -4.14
C ASP A 175 -9.55 -13.33 -2.80
N PHE A 176 -8.99 -13.90 -1.73
CA PHE A 176 -8.94 -13.26 -0.43
C PHE A 176 -8.18 -11.92 -0.51
N ALA A 177 -7.02 -11.87 -1.14
CA ALA A 177 -6.26 -10.64 -1.31
C ALA A 177 -7.01 -9.59 -2.16
N ILE A 178 -7.58 -10.00 -3.28
CA ILE A 178 -8.37 -9.12 -4.16
C ILE A 178 -9.58 -8.56 -3.42
N ASN A 179 -10.35 -9.38 -2.72
CA ASN A 179 -11.52 -8.94 -1.96
C ASN A 179 -11.16 -7.96 -0.83
N ASN A 180 -9.96 -8.12 -0.23
CA ASN A 180 -9.45 -7.15 0.72
C ASN A 180 -9.11 -5.81 0.04
N TYR A 181 -8.38 -5.82 -1.05
CA TYR A 181 -8.02 -4.60 -1.77
C TYR A 181 -9.23 -3.86 -2.34
N LYS A 182 -10.28 -4.55 -2.79
CA LYS A 182 -11.56 -3.95 -3.22
C LYS A 182 -12.18 -3.02 -2.18
N GLN A 183 -12.03 -3.34 -0.90
CA GLN A 183 -12.53 -2.48 0.18
C GLN A 183 -11.87 -1.10 0.22
N CYS A 184 -10.72 -0.97 -0.43
CA CYS A 184 -9.96 0.27 -0.52
C CYS A 184 -10.04 0.95 -1.91
N SER A 185 -10.88 0.46 -2.83
CA SER A 185 -10.93 1.02 -4.20
C SER A 185 -11.24 2.51 -4.22
N ASP A 186 -12.22 2.96 -3.45
CA ASP A 186 -12.56 4.39 -3.37
C ASP A 186 -11.42 5.22 -2.77
N TYR A 187 -10.71 4.67 -1.76
CA TYR A 187 -9.54 5.30 -1.16
C TYR A 187 -8.40 5.44 -2.18
N MET A 188 -8.13 4.39 -2.94
CA MET A 188 -7.09 4.40 -3.97
C MET A 188 -7.46 5.32 -5.14
N SER A 189 -8.71 5.27 -5.59
CA SER A 189 -9.23 6.19 -6.61
C SER A 189 -9.08 7.65 -6.18
N TYR A 190 -9.41 7.96 -4.92
CA TYR A 190 -9.23 9.31 -4.37
C TYR A 190 -7.77 9.76 -4.41
N LEU A 191 -6.81 8.90 -4.03
CA LEU A 191 -5.39 9.22 -4.09
C LEU A 191 -4.90 9.38 -5.54
N CYS A 192 -5.38 8.54 -6.45
CA CYS A 192 -5.04 8.66 -7.88
C CYS A 192 -5.56 9.99 -8.45
N MET A 193 -6.81 10.37 -8.16
CA MET A 193 -7.36 11.67 -8.55
C MET A 193 -6.55 12.84 -7.99
N ALA A 194 -6.15 12.78 -6.73
CA ALA A 194 -5.32 13.82 -6.10
C ALA A 194 -3.96 13.98 -6.78
N LEU A 195 -3.45 12.92 -7.40
CA LEU A 195 -2.17 12.88 -8.09
C LEU A 195 -2.30 13.01 -9.61
N GLU A 196 -3.52 13.22 -10.13
CA GLU A 196 -3.82 13.36 -11.56
C GLU A 196 -3.40 12.14 -12.39
N VAL A 197 -3.57 10.94 -11.82
CA VAL A 197 -3.37 9.65 -12.49
C VAL A 197 -4.66 8.85 -12.51
N GLU A 198 -4.83 7.98 -13.51
CA GLU A 198 -6.02 7.12 -13.64
C GLU A 198 -6.00 6.00 -12.59
N TYR A 199 -7.21 5.61 -12.17
CA TYR A 199 -7.38 4.46 -11.26
C TYR A 199 -8.07 3.32 -11.97
#